data_6d4960eb971103b2ef8e1950f1da318d
#
_entry.id   6d4960eb971103b2ef8e1950f1da318d
#
_cell.length_a   1.000
_cell.length_b   1.000
_cell.length_c   1.000
_cell.angle_alpha   90.00
_cell.angle_beta   90.00
_cell.angle_gamma   90.00
#
_symmetry.space_group_name_H-M   'P 1'
#
loop_
_entity.id
_entity.type
_entity.pdbx_description
1 polymer ?
#
loop_
_entity_poly.entity_id
_entity_poly.type
_entity_poly.pdbx_seq_one_letter_code
_entity_poly.pdbx_strand_id
1 'polypeptide(L)'
;MMDYHKLKKKWAADALNRKQTSHKLKSRLLLKGVPILKRFGIGKAILFGSVLNGRCDDHSDIDLLVYPLGGQQYWAFRHELEQAMEFPVDIYTQDDDPGFINKISERGEVIYET
;
A
#
# COMPACT_ATOMS: atom_id res chain seq x y z
N MET A 1 -13.99 -25.91 -27.42
CA MET A 1 -12.85 -25.16 -27.98
C MET A 1 -12.74 -23.83 -27.26
N MET A 2 -11.58 -23.48 -26.75
CA MET A 2 -11.37 -22.23 -26.03
C MET A 2 -11.31 -21.06 -26.99
N ASP A 3 -12.09 -20.00 -26.71
CA ASP A 3 -12.09 -18.79 -27.52
C ASP A 3 -10.94 -17.88 -27.05
N TYR A 4 -9.87 -17.84 -27.83
CA TYR A 4 -8.68 -17.09 -27.52
C TYR A 4 -8.93 -15.57 -27.46
N HIS A 5 -9.85 -15.04 -28.27
CA HIS A 5 -10.18 -13.63 -28.26
C HIS A 5 -10.92 -13.21 -26.99
N LYS A 6 -11.82 -14.05 -26.48
CA LYS A 6 -12.49 -13.81 -25.20
C LYS A 6 -11.49 -13.81 -24.05
N LEU A 7 -10.52 -14.72 -24.09
CA LEU A 7 -9.48 -14.82 -23.07
C LEU A 7 -8.60 -13.57 -23.04
N LYS A 8 -8.19 -13.08 -24.19
CA LYS A 8 -7.43 -11.82 -24.30
C LYS A 8 -8.18 -10.62 -23.77
N LYS A 9 -9.47 -10.50 -24.08
CA LYS A 9 -10.32 -9.41 -23.58
C LYS A 9 -10.44 -9.47 -22.06
N LYS A 10 -10.61 -10.68 -21.51
CA LYS A 10 -10.70 -10.87 -20.07
C LYS A 10 -9.41 -10.45 -19.39
N TRP A 11 -8.25 -10.86 -19.89
CA TRP A 11 -6.95 -10.48 -19.32
C TRP A 11 -6.74 -8.98 -19.35
N ALA A 12 -7.09 -8.31 -20.45
CA ALA A 12 -6.98 -6.86 -20.56
C ALA A 12 -7.89 -6.14 -19.56
N ALA A 13 -9.14 -6.63 -19.40
CA ALA A 13 -10.09 -6.09 -18.44
C ALA A 13 -9.60 -6.27 -17.01
N ASP A 14 -9.07 -7.45 -16.67
CA ASP A 14 -8.52 -7.73 -15.34
C ASP A 14 -7.33 -6.83 -15.03
N ALA A 15 -6.43 -6.61 -16.00
CA ALA A 15 -5.30 -5.72 -15.82
C ALA A 15 -5.74 -4.26 -15.60
N LEU A 16 -6.74 -3.80 -16.35
CA LEU A 16 -7.29 -2.46 -16.19
C LEU A 16 -7.95 -2.30 -14.82
N ASN A 17 -8.72 -3.30 -14.38
CA ASN A 17 -9.36 -3.30 -13.05
C ASN A 17 -8.32 -3.21 -11.95
N ARG A 18 -7.20 -3.93 -12.05
CA ARG A 18 -6.13 -3.87 -11.07
C ARG A 18 -5.49 -2.48 -11.01
N LYS A 19 -5.28 -1.84 -12.15
CA LYS A 19 -4.75 -0.47 -12.21
C LYS A 19 -5.70 0.52 -11.55
N GLN A 20 -7.00 0.39 -11.83
CA GLN A 20 -8.02 1.26 -11.26
C GLN A 20 -8.12 1.06 -9.74
N THR A 21 -8.10 -0.19 -9.26
CA THR A 21 -8.11 -0.51 -7.83
C THR A 21 -6.90 0.09 -7.14
N SER A 22 -5.71 -0.08 -7.72
CA SER A 22 -4.47 0.47 -7.18
C SER A 22 -4.52 2.00 -7.10
N HIS A 23 -5.03 2.64 -8.14
CA HIS A 23 -5.17 4.10 -8.17
C HIS A 23 -6.14 4.61 -7.11
N LYS A 24 -7.29 3.95 -6.95
CA LYS A 24 -8.28 4.30 -5.92
C LYS A 24 -7.70 4.16 -4.52
N LEU A 25 -6.99 3.07 -4.27
CA LEU A 25 -6.39 2.83 -2.96
C LEU A 25 -5.29 3.85 -2.66
N LYS A 26 -4.46 4.19 -3.63
CA LYS A 26 -3.44 5.22 -3.46
C LYS A 26 -4.07 6.58 -3.16
N SER A 27 -5.11 6.96 -3.89
CA SER A 27 -5.82 8.22 -3.66
C SER A 27 -6.46 8.27 -2.28
N ARG A 28 -7.09 7.16 -1.86
CA ARG A 28 -7.67 7.06 -0.51
C ARG A 28 -6.60 7.14 0.57
N LEU A 29 -5.45 6.52 0.33
CA LEU A 29 -4.33 6.55 1.27
C LEU A 29 -3.82 7.99 1.46
N LEU A 30 -3.68 8.74 0.37
CA LEU A 30 -3.27 10.14 0.46
C LEU A 30 -4.29 11.01 1.16
N LEU A 31 -5.58 10.77 0.93
CA LEU A 31 -6.66 11.57 1.50
C LEU A 31 -6.96 11.21 2.96
N LYS A 32 -7.10 9.92 3.25
CA LYS A 32 -7.54 9.43 4.56
C LYS A 32 -6.41 8.89 5.43
N GLY A 33 -5.34 8.40 4.84
CA GLY A 33 -4.22 7.83 5.56
C GLY A 33 -3.26 8.88 6.11
N VAL A 34 -2.98 9.93 5.36
CA VAL A 34 -2.03 10.98 5.79
C VAL A 34 -2.39 11.63 7.12
N PRO A 35 -3.67 11.97 7.40
CA PRO A 35 -4.02 12.49 8.74
C PRO A 35 -3.69 11.51 9.87
N ILE A 36 -3.83 10.19 9.63
CA ILE A 36 -3.48 9.17 10.62
C ILE A 36 -1.96 9.12 10.82
N LEU A 37 -1.19 9.19 9.74
CA LEU A 37 0.27 9.25 9.82
C LEU A 37 0.72 10.42 10.69
N LYS A 38 0.14 11.59 10.50
CA LYS A 38 0.46 12.79 11.28
C LYS A 38 0.12 12.60 12.75
N ARG A 39 -1.04 12.03 13.04
CA ARG A 39 -1.50 11.83 14.42
C ARG A 39 -0.60 10.88 15.20
N PHE A 40 -0.04 9.87 14.55
CA PHE A 40 0.87 8.92 15.17
C PHE A 40 2.33 9.37 15.17
N GLY A 41 2.61 10.57 14.66
CA GLY A 41 3.96 11.10 14.67
C GLY A 41 4.89 10.47 13.64
N ILE A 42 4.34 9.86 12.60
CA ILE A 42 5.14 9.29 11.51
C ILE A 42 5.87 10.42 10.77
N GLY A 43 7.17 10.26 10.54
CA GLY A 43 7.97 11.22 9.80
C GLY A 43 8.07 10.92 8.32
N LYS A 44 7.99 9.66 7.94
CA LYS A 44 8.10 9.24 6.54
C LYS A 44 7.29 7.98 6.29
N ALA A 45 6.60 7.94 5.16
CA ALA A 45 5.85 6.77 4.71
C ALA A 45 6.14 6.51 3.24
N ILE A 46 6.46 5.26 2.92
CA ILE A 46 6.82 4.81 1.58
C ILE A 46 5.86 3.71 1.17
N LEU A 47 5.17 3.93 0.05
CA LEU A 47 4.29 2.95 -0.56
C LEU A 47 5.09 2.05 -1.49
N PHE A 48 4.86 0.74 -1.42
CA PHE A 48 5.51 -0.21 -2.31
C PHE A 48 4.56 -1.38 -2.62
N GLY A 49 5.03 -2.36 -3.39
CA GLY A 49 4.24 -3.55 -3.69
C GLY A 49 3.15 -3.35 -4.73
N SER A 50 2.09 -4.15 -4.63
CA SER A 50 1.06 -4.26 -5.66
C SER A 50 0.28 -2.96 -5.90
N VAL A 51 -0.01 -2.20 -4.85
CA VAL A 51 -0.74 -0.93 -5.00
C VAL A 51 0.09 0.07 -5.81
N LEU A 52 1.38 0.19 -5.50
CA LEU A 52 2.26 1.09 -6.24
C LEU A 52 2.41 0.66 -7.70
N ASN A 53 2.54 -0.64 -7.94
CA ASN A 53 2.82 -1.18 -9.27
C ASN A 53 1.57 -1.38 -10.14
N GLY A 54 0.39 -0.99 -9.66
CA GLY A 54 -0.84 -1.12 -10.43
C GLY A 54 -1.35 -2.56 -10.56
N ARG A 55 -0.99 -3.44 -9.64
CA ARG A 55 -1.33 -4.87 -9.67
C ARG A 55 -2.28 -5.28 -8.54
N CYS A 56 -2.85 -4.32 -7.84
CA CYS A 56 -3.68 -4.60 -6.67
C CYS A 56 -5.01 -5.25 -7.08
N ASP A 57 -5.34 -6.37 -6.44
CA ASP A 57 -6.63 -7.05 -6.58
C ASP A 57 -7.24 -7.30 -5.19
N ASP A 58 -8.33 -8.07 -5.14
CA ASP A 58 -9.06 -8.34 -3.89
C ASP A 58 -8.24 -9.15 -2.88
N HIS A 59 -7.16 -9.79 -3.32
CA HIS A 59 -6.29 -10.61 -2.46
C HIS A 59 -5.00 -9.90 -2.08
N SER A 60 -4.81 -8.67 -2.51
CA SER A 60 -3.60 -7.89 -2.22
C SER A 60 -3.73 -7.14 -0.91
N ASP A 61 -2.58 -6.72 -0.36
CA ASP A 61 -2.50 -5.81 0.78
C ASP A 61 -1.91 -4.49 0.34
N ILE A 62 -2.17 -3.44 1.11
CA ILE A 62 -1.46 -2.17 0.95
C ILE A 62 -0.15 -2.30 1.72
N ASP A 63 0.99 -2.24 1.02
CA ASP A 63 2.31 -2.38 1.63
C ASP A 63 2.91 -1.01 1.91
N LEU A 64 3.17 -0.72 3.18
CA LEU A 64 3.73 0.55 3.62
C LEU A 64 4.92 0.35 4.54
N LEU A 65 5.98 1.12 4.31
CA LEU A 65 7.05 1.31 5.28
C LEU A 65 6.85 2.68 5.95
N VAL A 66 6.71 2.69 7.26
CA VAL A 66 6.50 3.92 8.04
C VAL A 66 7.52 3.98 9.17
N TYR A 67 8.05 5.17 9.44
CA TYR A 67 8.92 5.38 10.59
C TYR A 67 8.96 6.86 10.98
N PRO A 68 9.21 7.17 12.29
CA PRO A 68 9.32 6.19 13.38
C PRO A 68 7.95 5.70 13.84
N LEU A 69 7.87 4.44 14.23
CA LEU A 69 6.67 3.86 14.85
C LEU A 69 7.11 2.86 15.92
N GLY A 70 6.74 3.11 17.17
CA GLY A 70 7.08 2.23 18.27
C GLY A 70 6.21 0.98 18.32
N GLY A 71 6.76 -0.12 18.87
CA GLY A 71 6.02 -1.38 18.95
C GLY A 71 4.71 -1.28 19.73
N GLN A 72 4.65 -0.41 20.74
CA GLN A 72 3.43 -0.21 21.52
C GLN A 72 2.29 0.43 20.72
N GLN A 73 2.63 1.20 19.70
CA GLN A 73 1.66 1.90 18.86
C GLN A 73 1.31 1.16 17.58
N TYR A 74 2.07 0.11 17.25
CA TYR A 74 1.95 -0.61 15.99
C TYR A 74 0.53 -1.09 15.70
N TRP A 75 -0.08 -1.79 16.65
CA TRP A 75 -1.40 -2.38 16.44
C TRP A 75 -2.50 -1.32 16.37
N ALA A 76 -2.41 -0.28 17.17
CA ALA A 76 -3.35 0.83 17.13
C ALA A 76 -3.29 1.56 15.79
N PHE A 77 -2.07 1.83 15.32
CA PHE A 77 -1.85 2.47 14.02
C PHE A 77 -2.40 1.63 12.88
N ARG A 78 -2.05 0.34 12.85
CA ARG A 78 -2.51 -0.58 11.82
C ARG A 78 -4.04 -0.66 11.79
N HIS A 79 -4.66 -0.79 12.96
CA HIS A 79 -6.12 -0.88 13.07
C HIS A 79 -6.81 0.37 12.52
N GLU A 80 -6.36 1.56 12.90
CA GLU A 80 -6.93 2.80 12.41
C GLU A 80 -6.76 2.96 10.90
N LEU A 81 -5.58 2.60 10.40
CA LEU A 81 -5.31 2.72 8.97
C LEU A 81 -6.16 1.73 8.17
N GLU A 82 -6.28 0.48 8.63
CA GLU A 82 -7.12 -0.51 7.96
C GLU A 82 -8.59 -0.08 7.93
N GLN A 83 -9.09 0.50 9.02
CA GLN A 83 -10.46 1.01 9.06
C GLN A 83 -10.68 2.17 8.09
N ALA A 84 -9.74 3.10 8.03
CA ALA A 84 -9.83 4.24 7.11
C ALA A 84 -9.75 3.79 5.65
N MET A 85 -8.90 2.81 5.38
CA MET A 85 -8.69 2.30 4.02
C MET A 85 -9.76 1.31 3.58
N GLU A 86 -10.41 0.64 4.53
CA GLU A 86 -11.35 -0.47 4.27
C GLU A 86 -10.68 -1.55 3.43
N PHE A 87 -9.40 -1.82 3.71
CA PHE A 87 -8.56 -2.73 2.95
C PHE A 87 -7.41 -3.18 3.83
N PRO A 88 -6.94 -4.44 3.71
CA PRO A 88 -5.82 -4.90 4.53
C PRO A 88 -4.54 -4.10 4.27
N VAL A 89 -3.82 -3.82 5.35
CA VAL A 89 -2.56 -3.05 5.30
C VAL A 89 -1.46 -3.87 5.93
N ASP A 90 -0.33 -3.96 5.24
CA ASP A 90 0.87 -4.61 5.74
C ASP A 90 1.89 -3.53 6.09
N ILE A 91 2.21 -3.41 7.37
CA ILE A 91 3.03 -2.31 7.89
C ILE A 91 4.42 -2.80 8.22
N TYR A 92 5.42 -2.14 7.65
CA TYR A 92 6.83 -2.33 7.94
C TYR A 92 7.36 -1.08 8.61
N THR A 93 8.34 -1.23 9.50
CA THR A 93 8.86 -0.13 10.29
C THR A 93 10.39 -0.14 10.29
N GLN A 94 11.00 0.81 11.02
CA GLN A 94 12.45 0.87 11.21
C GLN A 94 13.04 -0.38 11.86
N ASP A 95 12.21 -1.20 12.50
CA ASP A 95 12.64 -2.43 13.19
C ASP A 95 12.73 -3.64 12.26
N ASP A 96 12.32 -3.51 11.01
CA ASP A 96 12.43 -4.57 10.01
C ASP A 96 13.86 -4.67 9.47
N ASP A 97 14.14 -5.73 8.70
CA ASP A 97 15.47 -5.99 8.17
C ASP A 97 16.03 -4.80 7.38
N PRO A 98 17.24 -4.30 7.71
CA PRO A 98 17.81 -3.14 7.03
C PRO A 98 17.97 -3.31 5.52
N GLY A 99 18.32 -4.50 5.04
CA GLY A 99 18.43 -4.76 3.61
C GLY A 99 17.10 -4.63 2.89
N PHE A 100 16.03 -5.08 3.53
CA PHE A 100 14.67 -4.96 3.02
C PHE A 100 14.23 -3.48 3.00
N ILE A 101 14.50 -2.76 4.09
CA ILE A 101 14.20 -1.32 4.18
C ILE A 101 14.90 -0.55 3.07
N ASN A 102 16.17 -0.86 2.80
CA ASN A 102 16.92 -0.21 1.73
C ASN A 102 16.29 -0.45 0.36
N LYS A 103 15.87 -1.68 0.08
CA LYS A 103 15.19 -2.01 -1.18
C LYS A 103 13.89 -1.24 -1.34
N ILE A 104 13.10 -1.16 -0.28
CA ILE A 104 11.85 -0.40 -0.29
C ILE A 104 12.13 1.08 -0.53
N SER A 105 13.14 1.63 0.14
CA SER A 105 13.49 3.04 0.01
C SER A 105 13.95 3.40 -1.41
N GLU A 106 14.59 2.47 -2.11
CA GLU A 106 15.03 2.68 -3.49
C GLU A 106 13.90 2.53 -4.50
N ARG A 107 12.98 1.57 -4.28
CA ARG A 107 11.97 1.18 -5.27
C ARG A 107 10.58 1.70 -4.98
N GLY A 108 10.30 2.07 -3.73
CA GLY A 108 8.99 2.57 -3.32
C GLY A 108 8.81 4.04 -3.66
N GLU A 109 7.62 4.52 -3.39
CA GLU A 109 7.26 5.94 -3.55
C GLU A 109 7.01 6.57 -2.20
N VAL A 110 7.68 7.67 -1.90
CA VAL A 110 7.42 8.45 -0.70
C VAL A 110 6.06 9.13 -0.86
N ILE A 111 5.11 8.76 -0.01
CA ILE A 111 3.76 9.33 -0.04
C ILE A 111 3.56 10.38 1.05
N TYR A 112 4.44 10.41 2.05
CA TYR A 112 4.39 11.37 3.15
C TYR A 112 5.78 11.54 3.74
N GLU A 113 6.15 12.79 4.01
CA GLU A 113 7.42 13.13 4.65
C GLU A 113 7.27 14.48 5.35
N THR A 114 7.72 14.55 6.60
CA THR A 114 7.72 15.79 7.37
C THR A 114 8.94 16.66 7.06
#